data_bf2edde202843ede15ee32619388cb98
#
_entry.id   bf2edde202843ede15ee32619388cb98
#
_cell.length_a   1.000
_cell.length_b   1.000
_cell.length_c   1.000
_cell.angle_alpha   90.00
_cell.angle_beta   90.00
_cell.angle_gamma   90.00
#
_symmetry.space_group_name_H-M   'P 1'
#
loop_
_entity.id
_entity.type
_entity.pdbx_description
1 polymer ?
#
loop_
_entity_poly.entity_id
_entity_poly.type
_entity_poly.pdbx_seq_one_letter_code
_entity_poly.pdbx_strand_id
1 'polypeptide(L)'
;QTAMKNHFDKKRKKRTGFPKFKSAKRSRRSYTTNNQNGTVALVQNGIRLPKTGIVKAVIHRYPEEGWIIKSATVSQDSAGNYYASVLFEFEKEIIPVPVSDNVIGLDYASDGLYKDNYGNTGSDHKFFRESQKKLRREQRRLSRMTGSKKDEPKSNNYMKQQIKVNKIYRHAANQRLDHLHKLSTGIANRYDIVCV
;
A
#
# COMPACT_ATOMS: atom_id res chain seq x y z
N GLN A 1 3.52 13.49 20.94
CA GLN A 1 2.58 13.65 22.07
C GLN A 1 1.58 12.49 22.17
N THR A 2 0.89 12.07 21.12
CA THR A 2 -0.13 11.00 21.12
C THR A 2 0.41 9.65 21.62
N ALA A 3 1.62 9.25 21.20
CA ALA A 3 2.23 7.98 21.61
C ALA A 3 2.53 7.95 23.13
N MET A 4 2.97 9.08 23.71
CA MET A 4 3.19 9.22 25.15
C MET A 4 1.86 9.18 25.90
N LYS A 5 0.85 9.94 25.46
CA LYS A 5 -0.50 9.88 26.05
C LYS A 5 -1.04 8.45 26.06
N ASN A 6 -0.90 7.73 24.96
CA ASN A 6 -1.38 6.35 24.85
C ASN A 6 -0.64 5.37 25.78
N HIS A 7 0.66 5.62 26.07
CA HIS A 7 1.44 4.80 27.01
C HIS A 7 0.98 4.99 28.46
N PHE A 8 0.70 6.23 28.86
CA PHE A 8 0.29 6.58 30.21
C PHE A 8 -1.23 6.47 30.46
N ASP A 9 -2.02 6.20 29.42
CA ASP A 9 -3.47 6.07 29.54
C ASP A 9 -3.86 4.76 30.24
N LYS A 10 -4.21 4.86 31.52
CA LYS A 10 -4.64 3.73 32.36
C LYS A 10 -5.99 3.12 31.96
N LYS A 11 -6.82 3.84 31.18
CA LYS A 11 -8.14 3.37 30.73
C LYS A 11 -8.08 2.44 29.51
N ARG A 12 -6.95 2.35 28.85
CA ARG A 12 -6.80 1.46 27.68
C ARG A 12 -6.78 -0.01 28.07
N LYS A 13 -7.67 -0.79 27.45
CA LYS A 13 -7.71 -2.26 27.62
C LYS A 13 -6.41 -2.95 27.23
N LYS A 14 -5.67 -2.42 26.24
CA LYS A 14 -4.38 -2.94 25.79
C LYS A 14 -3.26 -1.94 26.09
N ARG A 15 -2.34 -2.31 26.98
CA ARG A 15 -1.17 -1.49 27.29
C ARG A 15 -0.26 -1.35 26.08
N THR A 16 0.08 -0.12 25.71
CA THR A 16 1.09 0.18 24.68
C THR A 16 2.45 0.31 25.35
N GLY A 17 3.49 -0.28 24.74
CA GLY A 17 4.86 -0.12 25.23
C GLY A 17 5.33 1.34 25.16
N PHE A 18 6.42 1.65 25.87
CA PHE A 18 7.01 2.99 25.84
C PHE A 18 7.41 3.38 24.41
N PRO A 19 7.12 4.60 23.96
CA PRO A 19 7.46 5.06 22.61
C PRO A 19 8.97 5.00 22.38
N LYS A 20 9.39 4.38 21.29
CA LYS A 20 10.79 4.31 20.88
C LYS A 20 11.04 5.25 19.71
N PHE A 21 12.25 5.83 19.65
CA PHE A 21 12.67 6.62 18.50
C PHE A 21 12.64 5.80 17.22
N LYS A 22 12.16 6.43 16.14
CA LYS A 22 12.21 5.83 14.81
C LYS A 22 13.67 5.70 14.38
N SER A 23 14.12 4.48 14.08
CA SER A 23 15.44 4.25 13.51
C SER A 23 15.34 4.05 11.99
N ALA A 24 16.33 4.51 11.25
CA ALA A 24 16.40 4.34 9.79
C ALA A 24 16.35 2.86 9.35
N LYS A 25 16.81 1.93 10.22
CA LYS A 25 16.82 0.49 9.95
C LYS A 25 15.46 -0.19 10.15
N ARG A 26 14.64 0.30 11.09
CA ARG A 26 13.40 -0.37 11.52
C ARG A 26 12.13 0.36 11.12
N SER A 27 12.22 1.63 10.78
CA SER A 27 11.06 2.44 10.44
C SER A 27 10.78 2.42 8.95
N ARG A 28 9.49 2.46 8.60
CA ARG A 28 9.07 2.71 7.22
C ARG A 28 9.63 4.06 6.78
N ARG A 29 10.29 4.10 5.63
CA ARG A 29 10.81 5.34 5.04
C ARG A 29 9.64 6.15 4.49
N SER A 30 9.06 6.98 5.34
CA SER A 30 7.95 7.86 4.98
C SER A 30 7.94 9.11 5.83
N TYR A 31 7.47 10.21 5.25
CA TYR A 31 7.15 11.44 5.96
C TYR A 31 5.85 12.02 5.43
N THR A 32 5.14 12.73 6.30
CA THR A 32 3.92 13.45 5.97
C THR A 32 4.16 14.93 6.15
N THR A 33 3.70 15.73 5.21
CA THR A 33 3.71 17.20 5.27
C THR A 33 2.29 17.72 5.10
N ASN A 34 1.90 18.66 5.94
CA ASN A 34 0.63 19.37 5.81
C ASN A 34 0.76 20.45 4.72
N ASN A 35 -0.34 20.71 4.04
CA ASN A 35 -0.42 21.79 3.07
C ASN A 35 -0.71 23.10 3.80
N GLN A 36 0.32 23.91 4.00
CA GLN A 36 0.19 25.25 4.55
C GLN A 36 0.37 26.26 3.41
N ASN A 37 -0.67 27.05 3.13
CA ASN A 37 -0.62 28.12 2.11
C ASN A 37 -0.14 27.63 0.72
N GLY A 38 -0.61 26.45 0.27
CA GLY A 38 -0.29 25.94 -1.06
C GLY A 38 1.14 25.38 -1.23
N THR A 39 1.81 25.03 -0.12
CA THR A 39 3.16 24.42 -0.16
C THR A 39 3.16 23.02 -0.79
N VAL A 40 2.02 22.35 -0.83
CA VAL A 40 1.79 21.09 -1.56
C VAL A 40 0.83 21.36 -2.71
N ALA A 41 1.23 21.05 -3.93
CA ALA A 41 0.38 21.22 -5.10
C ALA A 41 0.67 20.12 -6.14
N LEU A 42 -0.35 19.69 -6.86
CA LEU A 42 -0.18 18.90 -8.07
C LEU A 42 0.10 19.87 -9.24
N VAL A 43 1.14 19.57 -9.99
CA VAL A 43 1.53 20.34 -11.17
C VAL A 43 1.59 19.39 -12.37
N GLN A 44 1.65 19.93 -13.58
CA GLN A 44 1.77 19.11 -14.77
C GLN A 44 2.98 18.15 -14.65
N ASN A 45 2.72 16.86 -14.72
CA ASN A 45 3.71 15.77 -14.60
C ASN A 45 4.54 15.79 -13.30
N GLY A 46 4.01 16.33 -12.19
CA GLY A 46 4.75 16.36 -10.94
C GLY A 46 3.94 16.77 -9.72
N ILE A 47 4.62 16.74 -8.60
CA ILE A 47 4.10 17.22 -7.32
C ILE A 47 5.08 18.24 -6.73
N ARG A 48 4.56 19.38 -6.29
CA ARG A 48 5.32 20.36 -5.50
C ARG A 48 5.26 19.94 -4.04
N LEU A 49 6.41 19.89 -3.40
CA LEU A 49 6.54 19.55 -1.98
C LEU A 49 7.40 20.62 -1.27
N PRO A 50 7.12 20.90 0.02
CA PRO A 50 7.95 21.82 0.81
C PRO A 50 9.41 21.36 0.81
N LYS A 51 10.34 22.31 0.74
CA LYS A 51 11.80 22.14 0.75
C LYS A 51 12.39 21.42 -0.47
N THR A 52 11.68 20.47 -1.09
CA THR A 52 12.14 19.72 -2.27
C THR A 52 11.78 20.40 -3.59
N GLY A 53 10.79 21.30 -3.58
CA GLY A 53 10.29 21.91 -4.81
C GLY A 53 9.45 20.94 -5.65
N ILE A 54 9.52 21.07 -6.97
CA ILE A 54 8.77 20.25 -7.92
C ILE A 54 9.52 18.94 -8.17
N VAL A 55 8.86 17.83 -7.87
CA VAL A 55 9.36 16.47 -8.13
C VAL A 55 8.53 15.84 -9.24
N LYS A 56 9.20 15.34 -10.28
CA LYS A 56 8.53 14.62 -11.37
C LYS A 56 7.80 13.38 -10.86
N ALA A 57 6.53 13.25 -11.17
CA ALA A 57 5.70 12.14 -10.75
C ALA A 57 4.66 11.78 -11.82
N VAL A 58 4.28 10.51 -11.87
CA VAL A 58 3.15 10.04 -12.66
C VAL A 58 1.89 10.23 -11.83
N ILE A 59 1.00 11.09 -12.29
CA ILE A 59 -0.29 11.37 -11.65
C ILE A 59 -1.35 10.57 -12.38
N HIS A 60 -1.94 9.59 -11.69
CA HIS A 60 -2.97 8.72 -12.28
C HIS A 60 -4.35 9.39 -12.29
N ARG A 61 -4.58 10.30 -11.34
CA ARG A 61 -5.88 10.93 -11.12
C ARG A 61 -5.67 12.35 -10.61
N TYR A 62 -6.27 13.30 -11.29
CA TYR A 62 -6.35 14.67 -10.83
C TYR A 62 -7.63 14.85 -9.98
N PRO A 63 -7.59 15.73 -8.97
CA PRO A 63 -8.77 16.09 -8.21
C PRO A 63 -9.76 16.83 -9.10
N GLU A 64 -11.03 16.73 -8.74
CA GLU A 64 -12.09 17.55 -9.33
C GLU A 64 -11.98 19.00 -8.84
N GLU A 65 -12.67 19.92 -9.52
CA GLU A 65 -12.71 21.33 -9.12
C GLU A 65 -13.31 21.45 -7.71
N GLY A 66 -12.75 22.32 -6.90
CA GLY A 66 -13.20 22.51 -5.51
C GLY A 66 -12.52 21.59 -4.47
N TRP A 67 -11.76 20.58 -4.88
CA TRP A 67 -11.04 19.72 -3.92
C TRP A 67 -9.81 20.43 -3.34
N ILE A 68 -9.67 20.41 -2.02
CA ILE A 68 -8.60 21.08 -1.27
C ILE A 68 -7.57 20.07 -0.78
N ILE A 69 -6.30 20.29 -1.12
CA ILE A 69 -5.20 19.44 -0.61
C ILE A 69 -4.95 19.78 0.87
N LYS A 70 -5.02 18.79 1.75
CA LYS A 70 -4.72 18.93 3.19
C LYS A 70 -3.30 18.50 3.53
N SER A 71 -2.85 17.40 2.98
CA SER A 71 -1.50 16.87 3.25
C SER A 71 -1.02 15.95 2.14
N ALA A 72 0.29 15.73 2.13
CA ALA A 72 0.91 14.69 1.31
C ALA A 72 1.82 13.80 2.16
N THR A 73 1.74 12.49 1.95
CA THR A 73 2.63 11.51 2.56
C THR A 73 3.51 10.90 1.48
N VAL A 74 4.81 11.14 1.58
CA VAL A 74 5.80 10.52 0.70
C VAL A 74 6.35 9.28 1.37
N SER A 75 6.42 8.17 0.64
CA SER A 75 6.94 6.91 1.13
C SER A 75 7.85 6.24 0.11
N GLN A 76 8.83 5.47 0.60
CA GLN A 76 9.69 4.63 -0.22
C GLN A 76 9.42 3.15 0.10
N ASP A 77 9.23 2.33 -0.93
CA ASP A 77 9.10 0.90 -0.77
C ASP A 77 10.47 0.19 -0.69
N SER A 78 10.44 -1.12 -0.40
CA SER A 78 11.65 -1.95 -0.31
C SER A 78 12.33 -2.19 -1.68
N ALA A 79 11.64 -1.92 -2.79
CA ALA A 79 12.18 -2.01 -4.14
C ALA A 79 12.85 -0.70 -4.62
N GLY A 80 12.79 0.35 -3.77
CA GLY A 80 13.38 1.66 -4.05
C GLY A 80 12.46 2.64 -4.77
N ASN A 81 11.18 2.31 -4.99
CA ASN A 81 10.23 3.20 -5.62
C ASN A 81 9.67 4.20 -4.60
N TYR A 82 9.36 5.40 -5.06
CA TYR A 82 8.72 6.44 -4.26
C TYR A 82 7.25 6.58 -4.65
N TYR A 83 6.43 6.82 -3.64
CA TYR A 83 4.99 7.06 -3.78
C TYR A 83 4.61 8.29 -2.99
N ALA A 84 3.69 9.07 -3.53
CA ALA A 84 3.06 10.19 -2.84
C ALA A 84 1.55 9.91 -2.72
N SER A 85 1.04 9.85 -1.48
CA SER A 85 -0.38 9.82 -1.18
C SER A 85 -0.82 11.22 -0.81
N VAL A 86 -1.73 11.80 -1.56
CA VAL A 86 -2.26 13.15 -1.33
C VAL A 86 -3.65 13.03 -0.70
N LEU A 87 -3.84 13.69 0.42
CA LEU A 87 -5.12 13.76 1.11
C LEU A 87 -5.86 15.01 0.65
N PHE A 88 -7.08 14.79 0.17
CA PHE A 88 -7.99 15.85 -0.22
C PHE A 88 -9.17 15.94 0.75
N GLU A 89 -9.69 17.16 0.91
CA GLU A 89 -10.96 17.46 1.52
C GLU A 89 -11.89 17.98 0.43
N PHE A 90 -13.10 17.47 0.39
CA PHE A 90 -14.12 17.89 -0.55
C PHE A 90 -15.51 17.68 0.07
N GLU A 91 -16.46 18.48 -0.37
CA GLU A 91 -17.87 18.29 -0.06
C GLU A 91 -18.55 17.57 -1.23
N LYS A 92 -19.29 16.52 -0.91
CA LYS A 92 -20.06 15.77 -1.90
C LYS A 92 -21.40 15.41 -1.32
N GLU A 93 -22.46 15.75 -2.04
CA GLU A 93 -23.80 15.27 -1.71
C GLU A 93 -23.84 13.75 -1.90
N ILE A 94 -24.30 13.06 -0.85
CA ILE A 94 -24.50 11.61 -0.89
C ILE A 94 -25.90 11.37 -1.43
N ILE A 95 -26.00 11.02 -2.70
CA ILE A 95 -27.25 10.56 -3.30
C ILE A 95 -27.40 9.09 -2.95
N PRO A 96 -28.43 8.70 -2.16
CA PRO A 96 -28.68 7.30 -1.85
C PRO A 96 -28.93 6.52 -3.14
N VAL A 97 -28.16 5.46 -3.35
CA VAL A 97 -28.44 4.53 -4.44
C VAL A 97 -29.68 3.71 -4.05
N PRO A 98 -30.72 3.63 -4.91
CA PRO A 98 -31.89 2.79 -4.61
C PRO A 98 -31.42 1.35 -4.41
N VAL A 99 -31.76 0.78 -3.26
CA VAL A 99 -31.44 -0.62 -2.94
C VAL A 99 -32.39 -1.50 -3.75
N SER A 100 -31.84 -2.35 -4.60
CA SER A 100 -32.56 -3.41 -5.28
C SER A 100 -32.41 -4.73 -4.53
N ASP A 101 -33.17 -5.75 -4.92
CA ASP A 101 -33.06 -7.10 -4.37
C ASP A 101 -31.85 -7.89 -4.94
N ASN A 102 -30.90 -7.18 -5.55
CA ASN A 102 -29.71 -7.78 -6.14
C ASN A 102 -28.62 -8.04 -5.09
N VAL A 103 -28.73 -9.18 -4.41
CA VAL A 103 -27.90 -9.57 -3.27
C VAL A 103 -26.97 -10.72 -3.65
N ILE A 104 -25.73 -10.69 -3.18
CA ILE A 104 -24.81 -11.82 -3.25
C ILE A 104 -24.27 -12.18 -1.86
N GLY A 105 -24.26 -13.47 -1.55
CA GLY A 105 -23.55 -14.02 -0.39
C GLY A 105 -22.20 -14.59 -0.82
N LEU A 106 -21.14 -14.27 -0.08
CA LEU A 106 -19.77 -14.75 -0.32
C LEU A 106 -19.26 -15.45 0.92
N ASP A 107 -18.76 -16.68 0.76
CA ASP A 107 -18.09 -17.41 1.82
C ASP A 107 -16.65 -17.72 1.44
N TYR A 108 -15.74 -17.72 2.42
CA TYR A 108 -14.34 -18.01 2.17
C TYR A 108 -14.16 -19.47 1.75
N ALA A 109 -13.43 -19.71 0.67
CA ALA A 109 -13.19 -21.05 0.16
C ALA A 109 -11.69 -21.38 0.10
N SER A 110 -11.31 -22.56 0.54
CA SER A 110 -9.93 -23.07 0.50
C SER A 110 -9.47 -23.47 -0.90
N ASP A 111 -10.40 -23.79 -1.79
CA ASP A 111 -10.20 -24.18 -3.18
C ASP A 111 -10.28 -23.00 -4.17
N GLY A 112 -10.56 -21.81 -3.64
CA GLY A 112 -10.61 -20.54 -4.38
C GLY A 112 -10.44 -19.36 -3.43
N LEU A 113 -10.91 -18.18 -3.82
CA LEU A 113 -10.96 -17.01 -2.94
C LEU A 113 -12.28 -16.98 -2.16
N TYR A 114 -13.37 -17.34 -2.80
CA TYR A 114 -14.71 -17.41 -2.22
C TYR A 114 -15.59 -18.38 -3.01
N LYS A 115 -16.67 -18.80 -2.39
CA LYS A 115 -17.84 -19.39 -3.05
C LYS A 115 -19.02 -18.45 -2.88
N ASP A 116 -19.79 -18.27 -3.94
CA ASP A 116 -21.00 -17.47 -3.87
C ASP A 116 -22.23 -18.35 -3.65
N ASN A 117 -23.37 -17.71 -3.34
CA ASN A 117 -24.65 -18.41 -3.14
C ASN A 117 -25.22 -19.07 -4.42
N TYR A 118 -24.60 -18.82 -5.59
CA TYR A 118 -24.93 -19.46 -6.86
C TYR A 118 -24.02 -20.65 -7.18
N GLY A 119 -23.08 -20.99 -6.29
CA GLY A 119 -22.13 -22.09 -6.46
C GLY A 119 -20.88 -21.75 -7.29
N ASN A 120 -20.70 -20.47 -7.69
CA ASN A 120 -19.47 -20.10 -8.40
C ASN A 120 -18.31 -19.93 -7.42
N THR A 121 -17.12 -20.26 -7.87
CA THR A 121 -15.88 -20.10 -7.10
C THR A 121 -15.04 -18.97 -7.66
N GLY A 122 -14.62 -18.05 -6.79
CA GLY A 122 -13.68 -16.99 -7.16
C GLY A 122 -12.29 -17.57 -7.49
N SER A 123 -11.71 -17.17 -8.62
CA SER A 123 -10.39 -17.67 -9.04
C SER A 123 -9.26 -17.21 -8.12
N ASP A 124 -8.45 -18.17 -7.63
CA ASP A 124 -7.20 -17.89 -6.92
C ASP A 124 -6.00 -18.06 -7.86
N HIS A 125 -5.49 -16.93 -8.36
CA HIS A 125 -4.27 -16.91 -9.15
C HIS A 125 -3.04 -16.99 -8.25
N LYS A 126 -2.26 -18.05 -8.40
CA LYS A 126 -1.09 -18.32 -7.54
C LYS A 126 0.15 -17.55 -8.00
N PHE A 127 0.05 -16.22 -8.19
CA PHE A 127 1.11 -15.32 -8.68
C PHE A 127 2.45 -15.49 -7.96
N PHE A 128 2.42 -15.77 -6.66
CA PHE A 128 3.64 -16.01 -5.91
C PHE A 128 4.33 -17.31 -6.37
N ARG A 129 3.59 -18.38 -6.66
CA ARG A 129 4.16 -19.65 -7.16
C ARG A 129 4.83 -19.49 -8.51
N GLU A 130 4.26 -18.71 -9.41
CA GLU A 130 4.86 -18.40 -10.72
C GLU A 130 6.20 -17.69 -10.56
N SER A 131 6.29 -16.75 -9.62
CA SER A 131 7.52 -16.01 -9.33
C SER A 131 8.56 -16.82 -8.51
N GLN A 132 8.16 -17.94 -7.89
CA GLN A 132 8.96 -18.64 -6.88
C GLN A 132 10.30 -19.16 -7.41
N LYS A 133 10.33 -19.73 -8.63
CA LYS A 133 11.57 -20.24 -9.24
C LYS A 133 12.61 -19.13 -9.42
N LYS A 134 12.18 -17.99 -9.96
CA LYS A 134 13.02 -16.80 -10.14
C LYS A 134 13.47 -16.24 -8.79
N LEU A 135 12.55 -16.16 -7.83
CA LEU A 135 12.83 -15.66 -6.48
C LEU A 135 13.90 -16.50 -5.77
N ARG A 136 13.75 -17.84 -5.77
CA ARG A 136 14.73 -18.75 -5.16
C ARG A 136 16.12 -18.60 -5.76
N ARG A 137 16.22 -18.43 -7.08
CA ARG A 137 17.49 -18.20 -7.76
C ARG A 137 18.16 -16.91 -7.30
N GLU A 138 17.44 -15.80 -7.26
CA GLU A 138 17.99 -14.52 -6.86
C GLU A 138 18.29 -14.44 -5.36
N GLN A 139 17.53 -15.14 -4.50
CA GLN A 139 17.82 -15.28 -3.07
C GLN A 139 19.07 -16.09 -2.81
N ARG A 140 19.28 -17.23 -3.52
CA ARG A 140 20.51 -18.01 -3.43
C ARG A 140 21.73 -17.17 -3.83
N ARG A 141 21.58 -16.32 -4.85
CA ARG A 141 22.65 -15.40 -5.24
C ARG A 141 22.95 -14.38 -4.14
N LEU A 142 21.90 -13.81 -3.55
CA LEU A 142 22.02 -12.84 -2.45
C LEU A 142 22.71 -13.46 -1.23
N SER A 143 22.37 -14.68 -0.83
CA SER A 143 22.93 -15.36 0.34
C SER A 143 24.44 -15.68 0.23
N ARG A 144 25.00 -15.67 -0.97
CA ARG A 144 26.44 -15.92 -1.23
C ARG A 144 27.25 -14.63 -1.28
N MET A 145 26.62 -13.46 -1.18
CA MET A 145 27.31 -12.18 -1.27
C MET A 145 27.81 -11.70 0.08
N THR A 146 28.92 -10.98 0.10
CA THR A 146 29.43 -10.26 1.29
C THR A 146 28.38 -9.30 1.82
N GLY A 147 28.09 -9.35 3.10
CA GLY A 147 27.02 -8.62 3.77
C GLY A 147 25.73 -9.41 3.93
N SER A 148 25.73 -10.72 3.57
CA SER A 148 24.58 -11.60 3.79
C SER A 148 24.40 -11.97 5.25
N LYS A 149 25.46 -12.05 6.02
CA LYS A 149 25.41 -12.35 7.45
C LYS A 149 25.05 -11.10 8.26
N LYS A 150 24.52 -11.31 9.47
CA LYS A 150 23.97 -10.26 10.32
C LYS A 150 24.99 -9.19 10.69
N ASP A 151 26.21 -9.60 10.96
CA ASP A 151 27.28 -8.74 11.51
C ASP A 151 28.25 -8.24 10.43
N GLU A 152 28.05 -8.62 9.17
CA GLU A 152 28.84 -8.13 8.05
C GLU A 152 28.30 -6.81 7.49
N PRO A 153 29.18 -5.85 7.12
CA PRO A 153 28.77 -4.64 6.43
C PRO A 153 28.21 -4.99 5.04
N LYS A 154 27.07 -4.43 4.69
CA LYS A 154 26.42 -4.69 3.40
C LYS A 154 27.20 -4.03 2.27
N SER A 155 27.70 -4.84 1.35
CA SER A 155 28.37 -4.34 0.13
C SER A 155 27.35 -3.68 -0.82
N ASN A 156 27.84 -2.79 -1.70
CA ASN A 156 26.98 -2.16 -2.72
C ASN A 156 26.34 -3.20 -3.65
N ASN A 157 27.06 -4.28 -3.98
CA ASN A 157 26.54 -5.35 -4.81
C ASN A 157 25.44 -6.14 -4.08
N TYR A 158 25.59 -6.39 -2.77
CA TYR A 158 24.54 -6.98 -1.95
C TYR A 158 23.28 -6.11 -1.97
N MET A 159 23.38 -4.80 -1.77
CA MET A 159 22.25 -3.88 -1.79
C MET A 159 21.54 -3.86 -3.15
N LYS A 160 22.30 -3.83 -4.25
CA LYS A 160 21.74 -3.92 -5.61
C LYS A 160 21.01 -5.25 -5.83
N GLN A 161 21.56 -6.36 -5.38
CA GLN A 161 20.92 -7.67 -5.50
C GLN A 161 19.68 -7.78 -4.62
N GLN A 162 19.69 -7.20 -3.42
CA GLN A 162 18.53 -7.15 -2.54
C GLN A 162 17.36 -6.39 -3.19
N ILE A 163 17.64 -5.28 -3.86
CA ILE A 163 16.62 -4.55 -4.62
C ILE A 163 16.01 -5.42 -5.73
N LYS A 164 16.80 -6.24 -6.43
CA LYS A 164 16.26 -7.19 -7.43
C LYS A 164 15.31 -8.21 -6.80
N VAL A 165 15.68 -8.78 -5.66
CA VAL A 165 14.82 -9.70 -4.91
C VAL A 165 13.52 -8.99 -4.49
N ASN A 166 13.63 -7.79 -3.94
CA ASN A 166 12.46 -7.01 -3.53
C ASN A 166 11.54 -6.64 -4.69
N LYS A 167 12.09 -6.37 -5.88
CA LYS A 167 11.29 -6.12 -7.08
C LYS A 167 10.46 -7.34 -7.49
N ILE A 168 10.98 -8.55 -7.35
CA ILE A 168 10.23 -9.79 -7.65
C ILE A 168 9.06 -9.94 -6.67
N TYR A 169 9.31 -9.76 -5.37
CA TYR A 169 8.23 -9.78 -4.36
C TYR A 169 7.17 -8.72 -4.66
N ARG A 170 7.61 -7.50 -4.98
CA ARG A 170 6.69 -6.40 -5.28
C ARG A 170 5.84 -6.69 -6.51
N HIS A 171 6.44 -7.28 -7.55
CA HIS A 171 5.70 -7.65 -8.77
C HIS A 171 4.58 -8.65 -8.45
N ALA A 172 4.88 -9.75 -7.74
CA ALA A 172 3.88 -10.73 -7.34
C ALA A 172 2.78 -10.13 -6.44
N ALA A 173 3.18 -9.24 -5.50
CA ALA A 173 2.22 -8.55 -4.63
C ALA A 173 1.30 -7.61 -5.44
N ASN A 174 1.85 -6.88 -6.41
CA ASN A 174 1.06 -5.98 -7.25
C ASN A 174 0.09 -6.75 -8.16
N GLN A 175 0.50 -7.88 -8.75
CA GLN A 175 -0.38 -8.73 -9.54
C GLN A 175 -1.56 -9.25 -8.70
N ARG A 176 -1.28 -9.71 -7.47
CA ARG A 176 -2.32 -10.14 -6.54
C ARG A 176 -3.27 -9.00 -6.19
N LEU A 177 -2.74 -7.83 -5.88
CA LEU A 177 -3.53 -6.67 -5.50
C LEU A 177 -4.41 -6.19 -6.67
N ASP A 178 -3.87 -6.13 -7.88
CA ASP A 178 -4.63 -5.78 -9.09
C ASP A 178 -5.77 -6.76 -9.35
N HIS A 179 -5.49 -8.06 -9.22
CA HIS A 179 -6.51 -9.10 -9.37
C HIS A 179 -7.64 -8.93 -8.34
N LEU A 180 -7.29 -8.74 -7.05
CA LEU A 180 -8.26 -8.55 -5.99
C LEU A 180 -9.10 -7.27 -6.17
N HIS A 181 -8.49 -6.18 -6.61
CA HIS A 181 -9.21 -4.94 -6.91
C HIS A 181 -10.18 -5.11 -8.07
N LYS A 182 -9.77 -5.77 -9.16
CA LYS A 182 -10.65 -6.05 -10.29
C LYS A 182 -11.84 -6.92 -9.88
N LEU A 183 -11.56 -7.95 -9.07
CA LEU A 183 -12.59 -8.85 -8.56
C LEU A 183 -13.60 -8.11 -7.67
N SER A 184 -13.11 -7.40 -6.65
CA SER A 184 -13.97 -6.66 -5.72
C SER A 184 -14.76 -5.55 -6.41
N THR A 185 -14.15 -4.83 -7.34
CA THR A 185 -14.85 -3.82 -8.15
C THR A 185 -15.92 -4.46 -9.04
N GLY A 186 -15.63 -5.63 -9.63
CA GLY A 186 -16.61 -6.37 -10.44
C GLY A 186 -17.82 -6.83 -9.63
N ILE A 187 -17.61 -7.26 -8.39
CA ILE A 187 -18.69 -7.63 -7.46
C ILE A 187 -19.48 -6.38 -7.05
N ALA A 188 -18.82 -5.33 -6.60
CA ALA A 188 -19.46 -4.10 -6.14
C ALA A 188 -20.25 -3.36 -7.24
N ASN A 189 -19.85 -3.49 -8.52
CA ASN A 189 -20.57 -2.91 -9.65
C ASN A 189 -21.78 -3.76 -10.10
N ARG A 190 -21.85 -5.01 -9.68
CA ARG A 190 -22.90 -5.95 -10.11
C ARG A 190 -23.99 -6.11 -9.07
N TYR A 191 -23.66 -5.99 -7.80
CA TYR A 191 -24.58 -6.27 -6.71
C TYR A 191 -24.70 -5.07 -5.77
N ASP A 192 -25.91 -4.81 -5.30
CA ASP A 192 -26.21 -3.70 -4.39
C ASP A 192 -25.90 -4.06 -2.93
N ILE A 193 -26.09 -5.34 -2.58
CA ILE A 193 -25.82 -5.87 -1.24
C ILE A 193 -24.86 -7.05 -1.36
N VAL A 194 -23.75 -6.98 -0.61
CA VAL A 194 -22.75 -8.05 -0.51
C VAL A 194 -22.71 -8.53 0.93
N CYS A 195 -23.09 -9.78 1.18
CA CYS A 195 -23.00 -10.45 2.48
C CYS A 195 -21.73 -11.30 2.52
N VAL A 196 -20.95 -11.18 3.61
CA VAL A 196 -19.66 -11.89 3.79
C VAL A 196 -19.67 -12.62 5.13
#